data_8112a80613371495bd04e00a9af9d148
#
_entry.id   8112a80613371495bd04e00a9af9d148
#
_cell.length_a   1.000
_cell.length_b   1.000
_cell.length_c   1.000
_cell.angle_alpha   90.00
_cell.angle_beta   90.00
_cell.angle_gamma   90.00
#
_symmetry.space_group_name_H-M   'P 1'
#
loop_
_entity.id
_entity.type
_entity.pdbx_description
1 polymer ?
#
loop_
_entity_poly.entity_id
_entity_poly.type
_entity_poly.pdbx_seq_one_letter_code
_entity_poly.pdbx_strand_id
1 'polypeptide(L)'
;MRKVVVITIASVLAIFAAQTSSHAAPVFDGLWATSKKDCRDKDGPDSKTFIDLDNVIKGKPAPLVDQYENHCRVDRKTPAGDGLVLSTTCFEFWDDYNKGANGRKVTIKLAAGPKDTIRIDGNSYRLCKRKDELPRKR
;
A
#
# COMPACT_ATOMS: atom_id res chain seq x y z
N MET A 1 -2.69 -30.78 -72.37
CA MET A 1 -2.46 -29.48 -71.71
C MET A 1 -3.07 -29.52 -70.28
N ARG A 2 -2.26 -29.67 -69.27
CA ARG A 2 -2.72 -29.71 -67.85
C ARG A 2 -2.54 -28.32 -67.23
N LYS A 3 -3.64 -27.69 -66.84
CA LYS A 3 -3.62 -26.40 -66.15
C LYS A 3 -3.36 -26.66 -64.68
N VAL A 4 -2.24 -26.13 -64.18
CA VAL A 4 -1.93 -26.13 -62.73
C VAL A 4 -2.56 -24.89 -62.11
N VAL A 5 -3.47 -25.09 -61.17
CA VAL A 5 -4.07 -24.00 -60.35
C VAL A 5 -3.24 -23.87 -59.11
N VAL A 6 -2.53 -22.74 -58.94
CA VAL A 6 -1.79 -22.38 -57.72
C VAL A 6 -2.75 -21.66 -56.80
N ILE A 7 -3.09 -22.29 -55.68
CA ILE A 7 -3.89 -21.67 -54.62
C ILE A 7 -2.90 -21.04 -53.60
N THR A 8 -2.82 -19.75 -53.58
CA THR A 8 -2.09 -18.97 -52.58
C THR A 8 -2.95 -18.80 -51.31
N ILE A 9 -2.60 -19.49 -50.25
CA ILE A 9 -3.23 -19.32 -48.92
C ILE A 9 -2.55 -18.15 -48.22
N ALA A 10 -3.24 -17.02 -48.12
CA ALA A 10 -2.81 -15.89 -47.35
C ALA A 10 -3.13 -16.13 -45.87
N SER A 11 -2.10 -16.45 -45.06
CA SER A 11 -2.24 -16.57 -43.62
C SER A 11 -2.31 -15.19 -43.00
N VAL A 12 -3.48 -14.80 -42.51
CA VAL A 12 -3.66 -13.58 -41.66
C VAL A 12 -3.26 -13.93 -40.24
N LEU A 13 -2.08 -13.49 -39.81
CA LEU A 13 -1.69 -13.51 -38.42
C LEU A 13 -2.43 -12.37 -37.68
N ALA A 14 -3.45 -12.72 -36.91
CA ALA A 14 -4.09 -11.80 -35.97
C ALA A 14 -3.18 -11.66 -34.74
N ILE A 15 -2.47 -10.55 -34.66
CA ILE A 15 -1.69 -10.18 -33.46
C ILE A 15 -2.68 -9.65 -32.41
N PHE A 16 -3.05 -10.49 -31.46
CA PHE A 16 -3.74 -10.05 -30.24
C PHE A 16 -2.74 -9.27 -29.38
N ALA A 17 -2.74 -7.94 -29.48
CA ALA A 17 -2.08 -7.09 -28.53
C ALA A 17 -2.83 -7.19 -27.19
N ALA A 18 -2.32 -7.99 -26.25
CA ALA A 18 -2.78 -7.99 -24.86
C ALA A 18 -2.48 -6.60 -24.29
N GLN A 19 -3.50 -5.76 -24.18
CA GLN A 19 -3.41 -4.50 -23.46
C GLN A 19 -3.32 -4.84 -21.98
N THR A 20 -2.11 -4.94 -21.45
CA THR A 20 -1.87 -4.94 -20.00
C THR A 20 -2.25 -3.56 -19.49
N SER A 21 -3.46 -3.42 -18.93
CA SER A 21 -3.86 -2.24 -18.18
C SER A 21 -2.90 -2.12 -16.99
N SER A 22 -1.90 -1.27 -17.11
CA SER A 22 -1.04 -0.87 -16.01
C SER A 22 -1.89 -0.06 -15.03
N HIS A 23 -2.60 -0.74 -14.14
CA HIS A 23 -3.17 -0.09 -12.96
C HIS A 23 -1.98 0.33 -12.10
N ALA A 24 -1.78 1.64 -11.99
CA ALA A 24 -0.84 2.17 -11.00
C ALA A 24 -1.20 1.56 -9.65
N ALA A 25 -0.22 0.94 -8.99
CA ALA A 25 -0.45 0.37 -7.67
C ALA A 25 -1.05 1.44 -6.74
N PRO A 26 -2.10 1.12 -5.98
CA PRO A 26 -2.72 2.10 -5.09
C PRO A 26 -1.67 2.64 -4.12
N VAL A 27 -1.59 3.97 -4.01
CA VAL A 27 -0.65 4.64 -3.11
C VAL A 27 -1.25 4.63 -1.72
N PHE A 28 -0.72 3.79 -0.83
CA PHE A 28 -1.13 3.72 0.57
C PHE A 28 -0.32 4.65 1.48
N ASP A 29 0.84 5.11 1.02
CA ASP A 29 1.75 5.95 1.81
C ASP A 29 1.17 7.33 2.09
N GLY A 30 1.16 7.73 3.35
CA GLY A 30 0.62 9.00 3.79
C GLY A 30 0.07 8.99 5.20
N LEU A 31 -0.55 10.10 5.57
CA LEU A 31 -1.25 10.27 6.84
C LEU A 31 -2.76 10.19 6.61
N TRP A 32 -3.40 9.28 7.30
CA TRP A 32 -4.79 8.91 7.13
C TRP A 32 -5.59 9.10 8.41
N ALA A 33 -6.88 9.44 8.31
CA ALA A 33 -7.77 9.54 9.45
C ALA A 33 -9.20 9.15 9.07
N THR A 34 -10.03 8.81 10.06
CA THR A 34 -11.43 8.46 9.85
C THR A 34 -12.29 9.65 9.47
N SER A 35 -11.89 10.87 9.88
CA SER A 35 -12.61 12.10 9.59
C SER A 35 -11.68 13.29 9.29
N LYS A 36 -12.25 14.36 8.69
CA LYS A 36 -11.53 15.63 8.50
C LYS A 36 -11.18 16.31 9.83
N LYS A 37 -11.98 16.10 10.86
CA LYS A 37 -11.73 16.61 12.20
C LYS A 37 -10.46 15.99 12.75
N ASP A 38 -10.34 14.67 12.64
CA ASP A 38 -9.18 13.92 13.14
C ASP A 38 -7.89 14.30 12.40
N CYS A 39 -7.97 14.66 11.11
CA CYS A 39 -6.82 15.20 10.38
C CYS A 39 -6.21 16.45 11.02
N ARG A 40 -7.03 17.28 11.69
CA ARG A 40 -6.62 18.53 12.36
C ARG A 40 -6.28 18.33 13.84
N ASP A 41 -6.68 17.21 14.41
CA ASP A 41 -6.37 16.89 15.79
C ASP A 41 -4.86 16.67 15.95
N LYS A 42 -4.26 17.41 16.87
CA LYS A 42 -2.81 17.32 17.13
C LYS A 42 -2.49 16.33 18.24
N ASP A 43 -3.44 16.10 19.12
CA ASP A 43 -3.21 15.43 20.41
C ASP A 43 -4.10 14.19 20.61
N GLY A 44 -4.95 13.84 19.63
CA GLY A 44 -5.87 12.70 19.72
C GLY A 44 -5.14 11.37 19.53
N PRO A 45 -5.25 10.44 20.47
CA PRO A 45 -4.50 9.17 20.43
C PRO A 45 -4.84 8.31 19.22
N ASP A 46 -6.08 8.15 18.80
CA ASP A 46 -6.48 7.23 17.74
C ASP A 46 -6.88 7.95 16.44
N SER A 47 -6.54 9.23 16.32
CA SER A 47 -7.09 10.07 15.26
C SER A 47 -6.43 9.85 13.91
N LYS A 48 -5.18 9.38 13.86
CA LYS A 48 -4.40 9.28 12.61
C LYS A 48 -3.58 8.01 12.53
N THR A 49 -3.48 7.50 11.29
CA THR A 49 -2.58 6.39 10.93
C THR A 49 -1.59 6.88 9.89
N PHE A 50 -0.31 6.76 10.17
CA PHE A 50 0.75 6.99 9.20
C PHE A 50 1.17 5.68 8.57
N ILE A 51 1.22 5.64 7.24
CA ILE A 51 1.68 4.50 6.46
C ILE A 51 2.87 4.93 5.62
N ASP A 52 3.97 4.19 5.71
CA ASP A 52 5.16 4.37 4.89
C ASP A 52 5.73 2.99 4.53
N LEU A 53 5.27 2.44 3.41
CA LEU A 53 5.65 1.10 2.96
C LEU A 53 7.00 1.07 2.24
N ASP A 54 7.56 2.24 1.91
CA ASP A 54 8.86 2.39 1.28
C ASP A 54 9.87 3.09 2.20
N ASN A 55 9.56 3.13 3.51
CA ASN A 55 10.46 3.70 4.50
C ASN A 55 11.81 3.00 4.52
N VAL A 56 12.87 3.79 4.70
CA VAL A 56 14.25 3.32 4.79
C VAL A 56 14.92 3.92 6.03
N ILE A 57 15.52 3.08 6.85
CA ILE A 57 16.30 3.48 8.01
C ILE A 57 17.73 2.97 7.84
N LYS A 58 18.70 3.89 7.87
CA LYS A 58 20.14 3.57 7.69
C LYS A 58 20.42 2.70 6.45
N GLY A 59 19.76 3.04 5.33
CA GLY A 59 19.92 2.33 4.05
C GLY A 59 19.21 0.97 3.95
N LYS A 60 18.46 0.56 4.97
CA LYS A 60 17.70 -0.71 4.97
C LYS A 60 16.21 -0.45 4.89
N PRO A 61 15.43 -1.24 4.10
CA PRO A 61 14.00 -1.18 4.11
C PRO A 61 13.44 -1.35 5.53
N ALA A 62 12.59 -0.42 5.95
CA ALA A 62 11.94 -0.41 7.26
C ALA A 62 10.49 0.06 7.12
N PRO A 63 9.65 -0.65 6.34
CA PRO A 63 8.27 -0.26 6.11
C PRO A 63 7.48 -0.24 7.42
N LEU A 64 6.62 0.77 7.58
CA LEU A 64 5.99 1.13 8.83
C LEU A 64 4.50 1.41 8.65
N VAL A 65 3.69 0.95 9.60
CA VAL A 65 2.35 1.46 9.87
C VAL A 65 2.35 1.96 11.31
N ASP A 66 2.10 3.24 11.51
CA ASP A 66 2.24 3.91 12.79
C ASP A 66 0.92 4.52 13.25
N GLN A 67 0.51 4.16 14.45
CA GLN A 67 -0.63 4.70 15.17
C GLN A 67 -0.20 5.03 16.60
N TYR A 68 -1.06 5.75 17.32
CA TYR A 68 -0.82 5.98 18.75
C TYR A 68 -0.74 4.63 19.50
N GLU A 69 0.31 4.46 20.28
CA GLU A 69 0.57 3.23 21.07
C GLU A 69 0.50 1.93 20.24
N ASN A 70 0.75 2.02 18.92
CA ASN A 70 0.74 0.87 18.04
C ASN A 70 1.69 1.06 16.84
N HIS A 71 2.97 0.85 17.07
CA HIS A 71 4.04 1.04 16.10
C HIS A 71 4.34 -0.28 15.39
N CYS A 72 3.88 -0.45 14.14
CA CYS A 72 3.94 -1.72 13.43
C CYS A 72 5.06 -1.73 12.38
N ARG A 73 6.07 -2.55 12.59
CA ARG A 73 7.04 -2.90 11.56
C ARG A 73 6.40 -3.88 10.59
N VAL A 74 6.43 -3.57 9.29
CA VAL A 74 5.92 -4.48 8.27
C VAL A 74 6.97 -5.54 7.93
N ASP A 75 6.69 -6.78 8.25
CA ASP A 75 7.59 -7.91 8.01
C ASP A 75 7.44 -8.44 6.58
N ARG A 76 6.21 -8.39 6.02
CA ARG A 76 5.90 -8.84 4.65
C ARG A 76 4.70 -8.11 4.08
N LYS A 77 4.78 -7.80 2.77
CA LYS A 77 3.68 -7.25 1.95
C LYS A 77 3.22 -8.32 0.96
N THR A 78 1.93 -8.63 0.92
CA THR A 78 1.35 -9.60 -0.02
C THR A 78 0.23 -8.92 -0.79
N PRO A 79 0.30 -8.85 -2.14
CA PRO A 79 -0.81 -8.32 -2.95
C PRO A 79 -2.10 -9.11 -2.72
N ALA A 80 -3.23 -8.42 -2.65
CA ALA A 80 -4.55 -9.01 -2.48
C ALA A 80 -5.60 -8.16 -3.21
N GLY A 81 -5.97 -8.56 -4.42
CA GLY A 81 -6.87 -7.78 -5.27
C GLY A 81 -6.29 -6.40 -5.60
N ASP A 82 -7.03 -5.35 -5.28
CA ASP A 82 -6.64 -3.94 -5.40
C ASP A 82 -5.92 -3.38 -4.17
N GLY A 83 -5.51 -4.26 -3.26
CA GLY A 83 -4.90 -3.90 -1.99
C GLY A 83 -3.69 -4.73 -1.61
N LEU A 84 -3.36 -4.70 -0.31
CA LEU A 84 -2.25 -5.41 0.31
C LEU A 84 -2.70 -6.06 1.62
N VAL A 85 -2.16 -7.24 1.88
CA VAL A 85 -2.15 -7.85 3.21
C VAL A 85 -0.75 -7.68 3.79
N LEU A 86 -0.65 -7.00 4.91
CA LEU A 86 0.59 -6.76 5.63
C LEU A 86 0.70 -7.73 6.81
N SER A 87 1.76 -8.53 6.84
CA SER A 87 2.14 -9.25 8.05
C SER A 87 3.07 -8.32 8.85
N THR A 88 2.72 -8.01 10.08
CA THR A 88 3.41 -7.01 10.88
C THR A 88 3.79 -7.53 12.25
N THR A 89 4.78 -6.88 12.87
CA THR A 89 5.07 -6.97 14.31
C THR A 89 4.83 -5.59 14.90
N CYS A 90 3.84 -5.48 15.78
CA CYS A 90 3.41 -4.23 16.38
C CYS A 90 3.86 -4.13 17.83
N PHE A 91 4.22 -2.93 18.26
CA PHE A 91 4.77 -2.58 19.56
C PHE A 91 3.97 -1.42 20.15
N GLU A 92 3.74 -1.43 21.45
CA GLU A 92 3.05 -0.34 22.15
C GLU A 92 3.96 0.88 22.30
N PHE A 93 5.26 0.66 22.54
CA PHE A 93 6.23 1.72 22.75
C PHE A 93 7.35 1.72 21.71
N TRP A 94 7.85 2.90 21.36
CA TRP A 94 9.00 3.05 20.45
C TRP A 94 10.27 2.39 20.95
N ASP A 95 10.45 2.32 22.27
CA ASP A 95 11.56 1.61 22.89
C ASP A 95 11.54 0.12 22.56
N ASP A 96 10.38 -0.51 22.66
CA ASP A 96 10.18 -1.91 22.31
C ASP A 96 10.33 -2.14 20.81
N TYR A 97 9.81 -1.21 19.99
CA TYR A 97 10.01 -1.24 18.53
C TYR A 97 11.49 -1.22 18.17
N ASN A 98 12.27 -0.31 18.77
CA ASN A 98 13.70 -0.16 18.50
C ASN A 98 14.51 -1.37 18.97
N LYS A 99 14.14 -1.98 20.09
CA LYS A 99 14.79 -3.17 20.65
C LYS A 99 14.27 -4.48 20.01
N GLY A 100 13.13 -4.45 19.34
CA GLY A 100 12.44 -5.63 18.82
C GLY A 100 11.89 -6.53 19.92
N ALA A 101 11.62 -5.98 21.11
CA ALA A 101 11.10 -6.69 22.27
C ALA A 101 9.59 -6.48 22.42
N ASN A 102 8.89 -7.42 23.08
CA ASN A 102 7.46 -7.34 23.41
C ASN A 102 6.52 -7.11 22.20
N GLY A 103 6.97 -7.41 20.98
CA GLY A 103 6.17 -7.26 19.78
C GLY A 103 5.13 -8.37 19.63
N ARG A 104 3.96 -8.02 19.14
CA ARG A 104 2.88 -8.95 18.79
C ARG A 104 2.68 -9.02 17.29
N LYS A 105 2.40 -10.21 16.75
CA LYS A 105 2.09 -10.41 15.34
C LYS A 105 0.67 -9.96 15.04
N VAL A 106 0.52 -9.11 14.04
CA VAL A 106 -0.76 -8.56 13.57
C VAL A 106 -0.82 -8.63 12.05
N THR A 107 -1.99 -8.91 11.50
CA THR A 107 -2.25 -8.80 10.06
C THR A 107 -3.08 -7.55 9.83
N ILE A 108 -2.63 -6.68 8.93
CA ILE A 108 -3.34 -5.47 8.52
C ILE A 108 -3.73 -5.62 7.04
N LYS A 109 -4.99 -5.37 6.73
CA LYS A 109 -5.51 -5.41 5.36
C LYS A 109 -5.71 -4.00 4.85
N LEU A 110 -5.03 -3.65 3.77
CA LEU A 110 -5.21 -2.38 3.06
C LEU A 110 -5.97 -2.63 1.76
N ALA A 111 -6.94 -1.79 1.45
CA ALA A 111 -7.62 -1.80 0.17
C ALA A 111 -7.81 -0.37 -0.35
N ALA A 112 -7.76 -0.21 -1.68
CA ALA A 112 -8.09 1.06 -2.31
C ALA A 112 -9.57 1.42 -2.02
N GLY A 113 -9.82 2.70 -1.82
CA GLY A 113 -11.15 3.27 -1.72
C GLY A 113 -11.40 4.28 -2.85
N PRO A 114 -12.56 4.94 -2.87
CA PRO A 114 -12.79 6.09 -3.73
C PRO A 114 -11.73 7.18 -3.49
N LYS A 115 -11.71 8.19 -4.37
CA LYS A 115 -10.74 9.29 -4.36
C LYS A 115 -10.28 9.70 -2.95
N ASP A 116 -8.97 9.70 -2.74
CA ASP A 116 -8.31 10.08 -1.48
C ASP A 116 -8.82 9.34 -0.24
N THR A 117 -9.25 8.09 -0.43
CA THR A 117 -9.62 7.18 0.67
C THR A 117 -8.98 5.81 0.52
N ILE A 118 -8.78 5.15 1.65
CA ILE A 118 -8.38 3.73 1.74
C ILE A 118 -9.26 3.04 2.77
N ARG A 119 -9.24 1.71 2.75
CA ARG A 119 -9.75 0.89 3.85
C ARG A 119 -8.59 0.23 4.58
N ILE A 120 -8.62 0.32 5.89
CA ILE A 120 -7.72 -0.38 6.80
C ILE A 120 -8.59 -1.33 7.62
N ASP A 121 -8.39 -2.63 7.47
CA ASP A 121 -9.21 -3.68 8.11
C ASP A 121 -10.71 -3.48 7.94
N GLY A 122 -11.14 -3.02 6.74
CA GLY A 122 -12.53 -2.77 6.39
C GLY A 122 -13.05 -1.37 6.75
N ASN A 123 -12.38 -0.62 7.62
CA ASN A 123 -12.77 0.73 8.00
C ASN A 123 -12.25 1.77 7.00
N SER A 124 -13.09 2.76 6.66
CA SER A 124 -12.72 3.83 5.72
C SER A 124 -11.88 4.91 6.38
N TYR A 125 -10.78 5.27 5.74
CA TYR A 125 -9.90 6.37 6.11
C TYR A 125 -9.75 7.32 4.93
N ARG A 126 -9.63 8.61 5.21
CA ARG A 126 -9.36 9.64 4.22
C ARG A 126 -7.95 10.18 4.35
N LEU A 127 -7.40 10.59 3.23
CA LEU A 127 -6.07 11.20 3.19
C LEU A 127 -6.08 12.55 3.90
N CYS A 128 -5.19 12.71 4.88
CA CYS A 128 -4.90 13.99 5.53
C CYS A 128 -3.74 14.71 4.83
N LYS A 129 -2.66 13.98 4.60
CA LYS A 129 -1.46 14.45 3.89
C LYS A 129 -0.80 13.30 3.14
N ARG A 130 -0.25 13.59 1.96
CA ARG A 130 0.62 12.67 1.25
C ARG A 130 1.97 12.57 1.95
N LYS A 131 2.69 11.49 1.72
CA LYS A 131 4.01 11.26 2.31
C LYS A 131 5.00 12.40 2.03
N ASP A 132 5.02 12.93 0.81
CA ASP A 132 5.90 14.01 0.36
C ASP A 132 5.58 15.38 0.99
N GLU A 133 4.35 15.55 1.51
CA GLU A 133 3.89 16.73 2.23
C GLU A 133 4.25 16.71 3.74
N LEU A 134 4.76 15.58 4.22
CA LEU A 134 5.12 15.43 5.63
C LEU A 134 6.55 15.95 5.87
N PRO A 135 6.82 16.60 7.02
CA PRO A 135 8.18 17.02 7.34
C PRO A 135 9.08 15.80 7.44
N ARG A 136 10.13 15.77 6.63
CA ARG A 136 11.16 14.72 6.73
C ARG A 136 11.84 14.86 8.08
N LYS A 137 11.69 13.84 8.93
CA LYS A 137 12.53 13.73 10.13
C LYS A 137 13.98 13.55 9.65
N ARG A 138 14.79 14.57 9.88
CA ARG A 138 16.23 14.53 9.63
C ARG A 138 16.93 13.69 10.69
#